data_079f86bd581433b8b215f9ce39bfc5c4
#
_entry.id   079f86bd581433b8b215f9ce39bfc5c4
#
_cell.length_a   1.000
_cell.length_b   1.000
_cell.length_c   1.000
_cell.angle_alpha   90.00
_cell.angle_beta   90.00
_cell.angle_gamma   90.00
#
_symmetry.space_group_name_H-M   'P 1'
#
loop_
_entity.id
_entity.type
_entity.pdbx_description
1 polymer ?
#
loop_
_entity_poly.entity_id
_entity_poly.type
_entity_poly.pdbx_seq_one_letter_code
_entity_poly.pdbx_strand_id
1 'polypeptide(L)' 'MAKKKTISEMQIISYYMDYVLEHNENPKSVYAFAKANNFEETKFYSYFGSFDAIEKQVFKAFFEN' A
#
# COMPACT_ATOMS: atom_id res chain seq x y z
N MET A 1 22.20 10.22 -3.19
CA MET A 1 21.73 10.48 -2.27
C MET A 1 20.77 9.70 -1.85
N ALA A 2 20.78 9.05 -1.09
CA ALA A 2 19.90 8.15 -0.74
C ALA A 2 18.93 8.59 0.14
N LYS A 3 18.08 9.42 -0.20
CA LYS A 3 17.13 9.87 0.63
C LYS A 3 15.95 9.07 0.43
N LYS A 4 15.15 8.78 1.41
CA LYS A 4 13.93 8.13 1.34
C LYS A 4 13.09 8.85 0.41
N LYS A 5 12.49 8.23 -0.57
CA LYS A 5 11.62 8.89 -1.44
C LYS A 5 10.36 9.19 -0.81
N THR A 6 9.74 10.27 -1.16
CA THR A 6 8.40 10.59 -0.72
C THR A 6 7.48 9.63 -1.45
N ILE A 7 6.64 8.93 -0.71
CA ILE A 7 5.77 7.97 -1.31
C ILE A 7 4.38 8.55 -1.42
N SER A 8 3.70 8.31 -2.50
CA SER A 8 2.37 8.86 -2.73
C SER A 8 1.33 7.80 -2.51
N GLU A 9 0.09 8.23 -2.45
CA GLU A 9 -1.03 7.34 -2.27
C GLU A 9 -1.08 6.30 -3.36
N MET A 10 -0.88 6.73 -4.59
CA MET A 10 -0.92 5.81 -5.72
C MET A 10 0.19 4.77 -5.63
N GLN A 11 1.33 5.15 -5.12
CA GLN A 11 2.40 4.19 -4.98
C GLN A 11 2.07 3.14 -3.94
N ILE A 12 1.43 3.53 -2.87
CA ILE A 12 1.05 2.57 -1.85
C ILE A 12 0.02 1.60 -2.41
N ILE A 13 -0.93 2.10 -3.18
CA ILE A 13 -1.92 1.25 -3.81
C ILE A 13 -1.25 0.26 -4.76
N SER A 14 -0.28 0.74 -5.51
CA SER A 14 0.44 -0.11 -6.44
C SER A 14 1.20 -1.21 -5.70
N TYR A 15 1.84 -0.86 -4.61
CA TYR A 15 2.56 -1.85 -3.81
C TYR A 15 1.61 -2.88 -3.22
N TYR A 16 0.44 -2.44 -2.81
CA TYR A 16 -0.54 -3.35 -2.25
C TYR A 16 -0.99 -4.36 -3.29
N MET A 17 -1.28 -3.88 -4.49
CA MET A 17 -1.73 -4.74 -5.55
C MET A 17 -0.64 -5.73 -5.94
N ASP A 18 0.59 -5.26 -6.02
CA ASP A 18 1.71 -6.14 -6.33
C ASP A 18 1.88 -7.21 -5.27
N TYR A 19 1.71 -6.84 -4.01
CA TYR A 19 1.87 -7.79 -2.92
C TYR A 19 0.81 -8.88 -3.03
N VAL A 20 -0.42 -8.49 -3.25
CA VAL A 20 -1.50 -9.47 -3.35
C VAL A 20 -1.29 -10.39 -4.54
N LEU A 21 -0.87 -9.85 -5.67
CA LEU A 21 -0.64 -10.66 -6.84
C LEU A 21 0.53 -11.62 -6.65
N GLU A 22 1.55 -11.16 -5.99
CA GLU A 22 2.73 -11.98 -5.81
C GLU A 22 2.53 -13.07 -4.78
N HIS A 23 1.86 -12.76 -3.69
CA HIS A 23 1.72 -13.71 -2.60
C HIS A 23 0.37 -14.39 -2.57
N ASN A 24 -0.55 -13.96 -3.40
CA ASN A 24 -1.88 -14.50 -3.44
C ASN A 24 -2.60 -14.36 -2.12
N GLU A 25 -2.25 -13.39 -1.35
CA GLU A 25 -2.93 -13.13 -0.08
C GLU A 25 -2.62 -11.72 0.36
N ASN A 26 -3.43 -11.21 1.25
CA ASN A 26 -3.24 -9.87 1.77
C ASN A 26 -2.06 -9.80 2.71
N PRO A 27 -1.41 -8.63 2.82
CA PRO A 27 -0.34 -8.48 3.79
C PRO A 27 -0.86 -8.71 5.20
N LYS A 28 -0.02 -9.27 6.05
CA LYS A 28 -0.43 -9.57 7.39
C LYS A 28 -0.53 -8.38 8.29
N SER A 29 0.27 -7.38 8.07
CA SER A 29 0.21 -6.17 8.87
C SER A 29 0.77 -5.03 8.08
N VAL A 30 0.42 -3.82 8.49
CA VAL A 30 0.94 -2.63 7.84
C VAL A 30 2.45 -2.55 8.00
N TYR A 31 2.94 -2.95 9.16
CA TYR A 31 4.36 -2.90 9.41
C TYR A 31 5.11 -3.81 8.43
N ALA A 32 4.64 -5.03 8.28
CA ALA A 32 5.29 -5.99 7.39
C ALA A 32 5.22 -5.51 5.94
N PHE A 33 4.07 -4.97 5.56
CA PHE A 33 3.87 -4.47 4.22
C PHE A 33 4.81 -3.31 3.93
N ALA A 34 4.89 -2.37 4.85
CA ALA A 34 5.74 -1.21 4.67
C ALA A 34 7.21 -1.61 4.61
N LYS A 35 7.59 -2.53 5.47
CA LYS A 35 8.97 -2.97 5.50
C LYS A 35 9.33 -3.69 4.21
N ALA A 36 8.45 -4.50 3.70
CA ALA A 36 8.70 -5.23 2.48
C ALA A 36 8.87 -4.30 1.28
N ASN A 37 8.21 -3.15 1.32
CA ASN A 37 8.29 -2.20 0.22
C ASN A 37 9.15 -0.99 0.53
N ASN A 38 9.85 -1.06 1.65
CA ASN A 38 10.84 -0.06 1.98
C ASN A 38 10.29 1.35 2.16
N PHE A 39 9.17 1.47 2.81
CA PHE A 39 8.66 2.78 3.18
C PHE A 39 8.23 2.73 4.65
N GLU A 40 7.95 3.88 5.21
CA GLU A 40 7.61 3.96 6.60
C GLU A 40 6.14 3.73 6.83
N GLU A 41 5.86 3.00 7.90
CA GLU A 41 4.50 2.69 8.29
C GLU A 41 3.65 3.93 8.45
N THR A 42 4.25 5.01 8.95
CA THR A 42 3.53 6.24 9.15
C THR A 42 3.01 6.82 7.85
N LYS A 43 3.68 6.55 6.75
CA LYS A 43 3.21 7.03 5.46
C LYS A 43 1.92 6.33 5.06
N PHE A 44 1.83 5.05 5.36
CA PHE A 44 0.60 4.32 5.09
C PHE A 44 -0.56 4.97 5.86
N TYR A 45 -0.33 5.21 7.14
CA TYR A 45 -1.39 5.75 7.99
C TYR A 45 -1.73 7.20 7.66
N SER A 46 -0.85 7.90 6.97
CA SER A 46 -1.17 9.24 6.52
C SER A 46 -2.23 9.23 5.43
N TYR A 47 -2.26 8.17 4.65
CA TYR A 47 -3.19 8.11 3.53
C TYR A 47 -4.37 7.18 3.80
N PHE A 48 -4.15 6.13 4.54
CA PHE A 48 -5.18 5.12 4.77
C PHE A 48 -5.25 4.78 6.24
N GLY A 49 -6.41 4.57 6.74
CA GLY A 49 -6.53 4.20 8.14
C GLY A 49 -6.26 2.72 8.38
N SER A 50 -6.45 1.91 7.35
CA SER A 50 -6.26 0.48 7.50
C SER A 50 -6.24 -0.15 6.12
N PHE A 51 -6.04 -1.44 6.08
CA PHE A 51 -6.08 -2.16 4.81
C PHE A 51 -7.47 -2.12 4.19
N ASP A 52 -8.51 -2.00 5.00
CA ASP A 52 -9.86 -1.87 4.47
C ASP A 52 -9.97 -0.64 3.59
N ALA A 53 -9.35 0.44 4.01
CA ALA A 53 -9.41 1.69 3.25
C ALA A 53 -8.71 1.54 1.92
N ILE A 54 -7.57 0.86 1.91
CA ILE A 54 -6.83 0.71 0.67
C ILE A 54 -7.56 -0.26 -0.27
N GLU A 55 -8.22 -1.24 0.29
CA GLU A 55 -9.00 -2.17 -0.53
C GLU A 55 -10.14 -1.45 -1.23
N LYS A 56 -10.76 -0.53 -0.53
CA LYS A 56 -11.84 0.24 -1.13
C LYS A 56 -11.32 1.09 -2.28
N GLN A 57 -10.13 1.64 -2.12
CA GLN A 57 -9.55 2.44 -3.19
C GLN A 57 -9.21 1.58 -4.40
N VAL A 58 -8.76 0.38 -4.17
CA VAL A 58 -8.43 -0.53 -5.25
C VAL A 58 -9.71 -0.89 -6.03
N PHE A 59 -10.77 -1.18 -5.30
CA PHE A 59 -12.03 -1.48 -5.94
C PHE A 59 -12.51 -0.31 -6.76
N LYS A 60 -12.41 0.88 -6.22
CA LYS A 60 -12.83 2.04 -6.93
C LYS A 60 -12.06 2.20 -8.21
N ALA A 61 -10.76 2.04 -8.15
CA ALA A 61 -9.92 2.20 -9.32
C ALA A 61 -10.26 1.19 -10.40
N PHE A 62 -10.59 -0.03 -9.98
CA PHE A 62 -10.88 -1.06 -10.94
C PHE A 62 -12.31 -1.05 -11.45
N PHE A 63 -13.25 -0.75 -10.60
CA PHE A 63 -14.64 -0.92 -10.98
C PHE A 63 -15.35 0.36 -11.35
N GLU A 64 -14.79 1.49 -10.98
CA GLU A 64 -15.40 2.70 -11.34
C GLU A 64 -14.77 3.31 -12.54
N ASN A 65 -13.73 2.74 -13.04
CA ASN A 65 -13.12 3.33 -14.12
C ASN A 65 -13.73 2.94 -15.41
#